data_1f32fd5a6dc22b1d37b3c009ecc9531d
#
_entry.id   1f32fd5a6dc22b1d37b3c009ecc9531d
#
_cell.length_a   1.000
_cell.length_b   1.000
_cell.length_c   1.000
_cell.angle_alpha   90.00
_cell.angle_beta   90.00
_cell.angle_gamma   90.00
#
_symmetry.space_group_name_H-M   'P 1'
#
loop_
_entity.id
_entity.type
_entity.pdbx_description
1 polymer ?
#
loop_
_entity_poly.entity_id
_entity_poly.type
_entity_poly.pdbx_seq_one_letter_code
_entity_poly.pdbx_strand_id
1 'polypeptide(L)'
;MFPVQAPGSILGSACGHSLWHEETRTVQGRLPWEETWLVSGAWAMTAAAASLPGDPEAPLSLTETLAMDMPHPTNPALYRLTKHLLQKYHKAVRPVHDWTEATTVYLDVLVHAILDVDAQNQKLKTSIWYHEVWDDEFLSWNPSMFDEIREISLPLSDIWAPDIIIKELVDFEGSPNLPYVYVNSSGTIKNSKPIQVVSACSLETYAFPFDIQNCSLTFSSALHTVHDVNLAFLRSRGDMKHDKKEFLNDSEWELLSVSSSHNILQSYAGESAQIQFHVVIRRRPLVYVVSLLIPSIFLMLVDLGSFYLPPTCRARIVFKTSVLVGYTVFRVNMSDEMPRNALSTPLIGVFFAVCMAFLVISLFKSILLVRFLHDEWSAGQERPLLCLQGVTDADGPRTDPRAQLAGATEPHFCQEHQVQPGTMKEVWFQLRSISTYFQTWEQAEQQEVTWLALLQRFDRLLFQGYAVVLGLYAVTLCSLWALWARS
;
A
#
# COMPACT_ATOMS: atom_id res chain seq x y z
N MET A 1 -12.56 -25.22 31.41
CA MET A 1 -13.77 -25.46 32.21
C MET A 1 -14.55 -24.16 32.32
N PHE A 2 -15.33 -23.84 31.29
CA PHE A 2 -16.33 -22.77 31.30
C PHE A 2 -17.55 -23.29 30.53
N PRO A 3 -18.76 -23.11 31.01
CA PRO A 3 -19.94 -23.69 30.37
C PRO A 3 -20.40 -22.88 29.18
N VAL A 4 -20.68 -23.61 28.10
CA VAL A 4 -21.34 -23.15 26.90
C VAL A 4 -22.81 -22.94 27.20
N GLN A 5 -23.29 -21.71 27.04
CA GLN A 5 -24.71 -21.37 27.07
C GLN A 5 -25.19 -21.19 25.60
N ALA A 6 -26.14 -22.00 25.22
CA ALA A 6 -26.78 -22.00 23.93
C ALA A 6 -27.60 -20.70 23.69
N PRO A 7 -27.64 -20.13 22.49
CA PRO A 7 -28.52 -19.00 22.18
C PRO A 7 -29.91 -19.51 21.81
N GLY A 8 -30.88 -19.07 22.59
CA GLY A 8 -32.29 -19.21 22.29
C GLY A 8 -32.70 -18.40 21.07
N SER A 9 -33.64 -18.95 20.36
CA SER A 9 -34.39 -18.45 19.23
C SER A 9 -34.87 -17.00 19.40
N ILE A 10 -34.37 -16.07 18.54
CA ILE A 10 -34.99 -14.77 18.28
C ILE A 10 -35.16 -14.63 16.76
N LEU A 11 -36.21 -15.22 16.24
CA LEU A 11 -36.82 -14.89 14.96
C LEU A 11 -38.26 -14.48 15.25
N GLY A 12 -38.48 -13.19 15.42
CA GLY A 12 -39.80 -12.65 15.58
C GLY A 12 -39.76 -11.15 15.84
N SER A 13 -40.26 -10.37 14.84
CA SER A 13 -40.69 -8.97 15.02
C SER A 13 -39.59 -7.91 15.11
N ALA A 14 -39.09 -7.47 13.97
CA ALA A 14 -38.35 -6.20 13.85
C ALA A 14 -38.92 -5.34 12.72
N CYS A 15 -40.18 -5.01 12.84
CA CYS A 15 -40.84 -3.88 12.14
C CYS A 15 -41.82 -3.22 13.11
N GLY A 16 -41.31 -2.60 14.15
CA GLY A 16 -42.10 -1.90 15.15
C GLY A 16 -41.42 -0.59 15.55
N HIS A 17 -42.15 0.49 15.44
CA HIS A 17 -41.82 1.85 15.83
C HIS A 17 -41.07 1.98 17.14
N SER A 18 -39.99 2.76 17.18
CA SER A 18 -39.59 3.47 18.38
C SER A 18 -38.95 4.82 18.04
N LEU A 19 -39.61 5.85 18.59
CA LEU A 19 -39.21 7.23 18.71
C LEU A 19 -37.84 7.38 19.39
N TRP A 20 -36.98 8.22 18.83
CA TRP A 20 -35.78 8.71 19.48
C TRP A 20 -36.10 10.06 20.14
N HIS A 21 -36.01 10.07 21.45
CA HIS A 21 -35.84 11.27 22.25
C HIS A 21 -34.37 11.70 22.22
N GLU A 22 -34.20 12.94 21.87
CA GLU A 22 -32.95 13.70 21.83
C GLU A 22 -32.57 14.09 23.28
N GLU A 23 -31.41 13.65 23.74
CA GLU A 23 -30.77 14.18 24.95
C GLU A 23 -29.32 14.49 24.64
N THR A 24 -29.09 15.77 24.35
CA THR A 24 -27.74 16.37 24.23
C THR A 24 -27.06 16.39 25.59
N ARG A 25 -25.97 15.66 25.74
CA ARG A 25 -24.98 15.87 26.80
C ARG A 25 -23.61 16.04 26.22
N THR A 26 -23.17 17.27 26.20
CA THR A 26 -21.77 17.68 26.04
C THR A 26 -20.90 17.05 27.13
N VAL A 27 -19.98 16.20 26.70
CA VAL A 27 -18.82 15.83 27.55
C VAL A 27 -17.54 16.13 26.76
N GLN A 28 -16.92 17.20 27.18
CA GLN A 28 -15.57 17.57 26.84
C GLN A 28 -14.63 16.57 27.58
N GLY A 29 -14.03 15.64 26.84
CA GLY A 29 -13.02 14.70 27.35
C GLY A 29 -11.78 14.77 26.46
N ARG A 30 -10.72 15.41 26.97
CA ARG A 30 -9.36 15.37 26.40
C ARG A 30 -8.89 13.93 26.32
N LEU A 31 -8.37 13.55 25.17
CA LEU A 31 -7.54 12.37 25.03
C LEU A 31 -6.10 12.72 25.39
N PRO A 32 -5.45 11.98 26.31
CA PRO A 32 -4.03 12.15 26.60
C PRO A 32 -3.29 10.97 25.96
N TRP A 33 -2.50 11.24 24.95
CA TRP A 33 -1.31 10.44 24.74
C TRP A 33 -0.31 11.15 23.83
N GLU A 34 0.43 11.98 24.51
CA GLU A 34 1.80 12.36 24.22
C GLU A 34 2.60 12.00 25.46
N GLU A 35 3.41 10.98 25.39
CA GLU A 35 4.59 10.75 26.25
C GLU A 35 5.63 10.04 25.40
N THR A 36 6.49 10.78 24.70
CA THR A 36 7.90 11.08 25.02
C THR A 36 8.64 9.93 25.70
N TRP A 37 9.36 9.16 24.90
CA TRP A 37 10.50 8.38 25.38
C TRP A 37 11.79 9.15 25.14
N LEU A 38 12.14 10.03 26.07
CA LEU A 38 13.49 10.54 26.28
C LEU A 38 14.12 9.75 27.41
N VAL A 39 14.95 8.77 27.09
CA VAL A 39 15.94 8.23 28.04
C VAL A 39 17.31 8.71 27.62
N SER A 40 17.66 9.86 28.18
CA SER A 40 19.00 10.42 28.18
C SER A 40 19.76 9.77 29.34
N GLY A 41 20.64 8.84 29.03
CA GLY A 41 21.63 8.29 29.98
C GLY A 41 22.99 8.93 29.79
N ALA A 42 23.16 10.14 30.33
CA ALA A 42 24.47 10.75 30.43
C ALA A 42 25.18 10.19 31.67
N TRP A 43 26.23 9.41 31.45
CA TRP A 43 27.21 9.10 32.49
C TRP A 43 28.31 10.16 32.42
N ALA A 44 28.23 11.15 33.30
CA ALA A 44 29.33 12.07 33.58
C ALA A 44 30.27 11.39 34.61
N MET A 45 31.45 11.00 34.18
CA MET A 45 32.55 10.72 35.10
C MET A 45 33.24 12.03 35.47
N THR A 46 32.98 12.51 36.66
CA THR A 46 33.74 13.58 37.33
C THR A 46 35.05 12.99 37.84
N ALA A 47 36.15 13.39 37.22
CA ALA A 47 37.49 13.21 37.79
C ALA A 47 37.75 14.32 38.82
N ALA A 48 37.80 13.93 40.08
CA ALA A 48 38.24 14.82 41.16
C ALA A 48 39.77 14.90 41.14
N ALA A 49 40.25 16.11 40.90
CA ALA A 49 41.68 16.45 41.13
C ALA A 49 41.86 16.71 42.63
N ALA A 50 42.67 15.91 43.27
CA ALA A 50 43.20 16.17 44.60
C ALA A 50 44.63 16.69 44.47
N SER A 51 44.84 17.94 44.83
CA SER A 51 46.09 18.60 45.02
C SER A 51 46.67 18.26 46.41
N LEU A 52 47.94 17.89 46.49
CA LEU A 52 48.72 17.91 47.69
C LEU A 52 50.09 18.56 47.41
N PRO A 53 50.64 19.31 48.38
CA PRO A 53 51.79 20.16 48.19
C PRO A 53 53.09 19.61 48.79
N GLY A 54 54.22 20.15 48.33
CA GLY A 54 55.40 20.41 49.14
C GLY A 54 56.58 19.45 48.97
N ASP A 55 57.62 20.06 48.44
CA ASP A 55 59.06 19.82 48.41
C ASP A 55 59.70 19.19 49.70
N PRO A 56 61.05 18.83 49.78
CA PRO A 56 62.18 19.26 48.95
C PRO A 56 63.31 18.23 48.68
N GLU A 57 64.14 18.61 47.74
CA GLU A 57 65.59 18.30 47.54
C GLU A 57 66.32 17.10 48.22
N ALA A 58 67.02 16.30 47.38
CA ALA A 58 68.48 16.02 47.31
C ALA A 58 68.75 14.56 46.86
N PRO A 59 70.01 14.16 46.54
CA PRO A 59 70.88 14.61 45.47
C PRO A 59 71.31 13.51 44.51
N LEU A 60 72.01 13.88 43.45
CA LEU A 60 72.73 13.10 42.46
C LEU A 60 73.44 11.85 42.98
N SER A 61 73.17 10.68 42.38
CA SER A 61 74.16 9.59 42.30
C SER A 61 74.20 9.09 40.86
N LEU A 62 75.33 9.24 40.27
CA LEU A 62 75.79 8.62 39.03
C LEU A 62 75.63 7.10 39.11
N THR A 63 74.82 6.58 38.18
CA THR A 63 75.00 5.25 37.62
C THR A 63 74.92 5.39 36.11
N GLU A 64 76.08 5.59 35.51
CA GLU A 64 76.25 5.23 34.10
C GLU A 64 75.97 3.72 33.97
N THR A 65 74.74 3.41 33.63
CA THR A 65 74.37 2.10 33.14
C THR A 65 74.47 2.16 31.64
N LEU A 66 75.48 1.44 31.13
CA LEU A 66 75.64 1.07 29.72
C LEU A 66 74.26 0.99 29.02
N ALA A 67 73.90 2.06 28.28
CA ALA A 67 72.92 1.94 27.24
C ALA A 67 73.50 0.98 26.20
N MET A 68 73.18 -0.31 26.31
CA MET A 68 73.23 -1.21 25.17
C MET A 68 72.50 -0.50 24.04
N ASP A 69 73.21 -0.25 22.99
CA ASP A 69 72.73 0.23 21.70
C ASP A 69 71.79 -0.85 21.17
N MET A 70 70.53 -0.70 21.62
CA MET A 70 69.43 -1.49 21.06
C MET A 70 69.35 -1.06 19.61
N PRO A 71 69.52 -2.00 18.64
CA PRO A 71 69.33 -1.63 17.24
C PRO A 71 68.00 -0.95 17.08
N HIS A 72 68.01 0.30 16.60
CA HIS A 72 66.79 1.03 16.27
C HIS A 72 65.87 0.08 15.54
N PRO A 73 64.59 -0.09 15.95
CA PRO A 73 63.69 -1.01 15.32
C PRO A 73 63.65 -0.65 13.83
N THR A 74 64.21 -1.53 13.00
CA THR A 74 64.15 -1.35 11.55
C THR A 74 62.72 -1.21 11.22
N ASN A 75 62.34 -0.06 10.60
CA ASN A 75 60.95 0.22 10.25
C ASN A 75 60.26 -1.02 9.68
N PRO A 76 59.05 -1.39 10.12
CA PRO A 76 58.35 -2.58 9.64
C PRO A 76 58.38 -2.66 8.12
N ALA A 77 58.48 -3.84 7.56
CA ALA A 77 58.57 -4.02 6.09
C ALA A 77 57.42 -3.38 5.35
N LEU A 78 56.20 -3.44 5.90
CA LEU A 78 55.02 -2.75 5.39
C LEU A 78 55.20 -1.24 5.30
N TYR A 79 55.79 -0.60 6.33
CA TYR A 79 56.07 0.84 6.33
C TYR A 79 57.09 1.22 5.26
N ARG A 80 58.16 0.41 5.12
CA ARG A 80 59.21 0.62 4.10
C ARG A 80 58.61 0.53 2.69
N LEU A 81 57.78 -0.48 2.46
CA LEU A 81 57.11 -0.73 1.18
C LEU A 81 56.13 0.43 0.85
N THR A 82 55.23 0.78 1.78
CA THR A 82 54.26 1.90 1.57
C THR A 82 54.98 3.20 1.27
N LYS A 83 56.06 3.52 2.02
CA LYS A 83 56.86 4.72 1.79
C LYS A 83 57.55 4.67 0.42
N HIS A 84 58.07 3.51 0.00
CA HIS A 84 58.69 3.32 -1.30
C HIS A 84 57.72 3.57 -2.47
N LEU A 85 56.53 3.00 -2.39
CA LEU A 85 55.50 3.11 -3.42
C LEU A 85 54.95 4.54 -3.54
N LEU A 86 54.65 5.20 -2.42
CA LEU A 86 53.99 6.53 -2.42
C LEU A 86 54.98 7.70 -2.53
N GLN A 87 56.27 7.53 -2.39
CA GLN A 87 57.28 8.60 -2.35
C GLN A 87 57.32 9.45 -3.63
N LYS A 88 57.09 8.85 -4.79
CA LYS A 88 57.08 9.51 -6.11
C LYS A 88 55.74 9.37 -6.85
N TYR A 89 54.74 8.91 -6.15
CA TYR A 89 53.44 8.64 -6.75
C TYR A 89 52.59 9.94 -6.89
N HIS A 90 51.98 10.12 -8.05
CA HIS A 90 51.11 11.29 -8.34
C HIS A 90 49.69 10.85 -8.61
N LYS A 91 48.81 10.91 -7.63
CA LYS A 91 47.40 10.48 -7.70
C LYS A 91 46.53 11.24 -8.72
N ALA A 92 47.01 12.39 -9.19
CA ALA A 92 46.23 13.21 -10.14
C ALA A 92 46.48 12.77 -11.61
N VAL A 93 47.35 11.83 -11.84
CA VAL A 93 47.71 11.35 -13.18
C VAL A 93 47.30 9.90 -13.35
N ARG A 94 46.73 9.53 -14.49
CA ARG A 94 46.36 8.17 -14.84
C ARG A 94 47.63 7.24 -14.79
N PRO A 95 47.55 6.09 -14.13
CA PRO A 95 48.73 5.31 -13.82
C PRO A 95 49.17 4.36 -14.96
N VAL A 96 49.58 4.94 -16.06
CA VAL A 96 50.07 4.22 -17.24
C VAL A 96 51.39 4.80 -17.71
N HIS A 97 52.30 3.96 -18.21
CA HIS A 97 53.56 4.40 -18.80
C HIS A 97 53.34 4.97 -20.21
N ASP A 98 52.47 4.34 -20.97
CA ASP A 98 52.06 4.84 -22.30
C ASP A 98 50.67 5.50 -22.22
N TRP A 99 50.63 6.79 -22.46
CA TRP A 99 49.36 7.55 -22.39
C TRP A 99 48.37 7.15 -23.50
N THR A 100 48.82 6.46 -24.54
CA THR A 100 47.96 5.97 -25.67
C THR A 100 47.21 4.68 -25.29
N GLU A 101 47.63 3.98 -24.20
CA GLU A 101 46.94 2.81 -23.70
C GLU A 101 45.82 3.19 -22.74
N ALA A 102 44.65 2.56 -22.92
CA ALA A 102 43.51 2.78 -22.04
C ALA A 102 43.66 1.98 -20.75
N THR A 103 43.41 2.60 -19.60
CA THR A 103 43.30 1.88 -18.34
C THR A 103 41.99 1.11 -18.34
N THR A 104 42.08 -0.24 -18.32
CA THR A 104 40.87 -1.08 -18.26
C THR A 104 40.41 -1.26 -16.82
N VAL A 105 39.18 -0.84 -16.53
CA VAL A 105 38.55 -1.03 -15.23
C VAL A 105 37.52 -2.16 -15.31
N TYR A 106 37.74 -3.19 -14.52
CA TYR A 106 36.86 -4.35 -14.44
C TYR A 106 35.85 -4.12 -13.34
N LEU A 107 34.55 -4.20 -13.72
CA LEU A 107 33.43 -3.96 -12.83
C LEU A 107 32.61 -5.23 -12.59
N ASP A 108 32.11 -5.33 -11.36
CA ASP A 108 31.12 -6.33 -10.98
C ASP A 108 30.17 -5.77 -9.92
N VAL A 109 28.90 -6.14 -10.01
CA VAL A 109 27.86 -5.71 -9.10
C VAL A 109 27.07 -6.91 -8.61
N LEU A 110 27.03 -7.09 -7.30
CA LEU A 110 26.23 -8.09 -6.63
C LEU A 110 25.08 -7.42 -5.90
N VAL A 111 23.86 -7.73 -6.28
CA VAL A 111 22.65 -7.20 -5.62
C VAL A 111 22.44 -7.98 -4.33
N HIS A 112 22.60 -7.31 -3.18
CA HIS A 112 22.43 -7.91 -1.87
C HIS A 112 20.98 -7.85 -1.39
N ALA A 113 20.31 -6.70 -1.53
CA ALA A 113 18.92 -6.53 -1.14
C ALA A 113 18.23 -5.42 -1.95
N ILE A 114 16.93 -5.57 -2.14
CA ILE A 114 16.04 -4.48 -2.55
C ILE A 114 15.46 -3.88 -1.28
N LEU A 115 15.75 -2.60 -1.04
CA LEU A 115 15.37 -1.92 0.19
C LEU A 115 14.01 -1.22 0.07
N ASP A 116 13.77 -0.56 -1.09
CA ASP A 116 12.54 0.15 -1.35
C ASP A 116 12.30 0.31 -2.86
N VAL A 117 11.02 0.35 -3.25
CA VAL A 117 10.58 0.58 -4.64
C VAL A 117 9.48 1.64 -4.62
N ASP A 118 9.89 2.89 -4.84
CA ASP A 118 9.00 4.04 -4.87
C ASP A 118 8.44 4.25 -6.28
N ALA A 119 7.26 3.69 -6.52
CA ALA A 119 6.60 3.84 -7.80
C ALA A 119 6.05 5.25 -8.06
N GLN A 120 5.83 6.05 -7.02
CA GLN A 120 5.36 7.42 -7.16
C GLN A 120 6.46 8.35 -7.70
N ASN A 121 7.67 8.22 -7.17
CA ASN A 121 8.82 9.02 -7.56
C ASN A 121 9.72 8.32 -8.59
N GLN A 122 9.33 7.11 -9.06
CA GLN A 122 10.08 6.32 -10.04
C GLN A 122 11.52 6.04 -9.58
N LYS A 123 11.68 5.57 -8.34
CA LYS A 123 12.97 5.30 -7.70
C LYS A 123 13.06 3.87 -7.20
N LEU A 124 14.25 3.30 -7.35
CA LEU A 124 14.63 2.02 -6.80
C LEU A 124 15.77 2.22 -5.80
N LYS A 125 15.59 1.78 -4.56
CA LYS A 125 16.62 1.78 -3.53
C LYS A 125 17.16 0.36 -3.35
N THR A 126 18.45 0.19 -3.64
CA THR A 126 19.13 -1.11 -3.58
C THR A 126 20.36 -1.07 -2.70
N SER A 127 20.65 -2.19 -2.02
CA SER A 127 21.94 -2.45 -1.39
C SER A 127 22.73 -3.37 -2.30
N ILE A 128 23.89 -2.92 -2.75
CA ILE A 128 24.74 -3.65 -3.68
C ILE A 128 26.17 -3.75 -3.13
N TRP A 129 26.85 -4.86 -3.42
CA TRP A 129 28.29 -4.94 -3.34
C TRP A 129 28.88 -4.50 -4.67
N TYR A 130 29.68 -3.45 -4.65
CA TYR A 130 30.35 -2.89 -5.81
C TYR A 130 31.82 -3.34 -5.78
N HIS A 131 32.24 -4.02 -6.84
CA HIS A 131 33.60 -4.48 -7.04
C HIS A 131 34.21 -3.80 -8.25
N GLU A 132 35.37 -3.23 -8.05
CA GLU A 132 36.10 -2.46 -9.04
C GLU A 132 37.58 -2.92 -9.00
N VAL A 133 38.14 -3.30 -10.12
CA VAL A 133 39.51 -3.76 -10.23
C VAL A 133 40.16 -3.07 -11.41
N TRP A 134 41.37 -2.52 -11.20
CA TRP A 134 42.17 -1.91 -12.25
C TRP A 134 43.66 -2.17 -11.99
N ASP A 135 44.48 -1.99 -13.00
CA ASP A 135 45.93 -2.12 -12.89
C ASP A 135 46.57 -0.72 -12.83
N ASP A 136 47.50 -0.55 -11.89
CA ASP A 136 48.31 0.64 -11.66
C ASP A 136 49.79 0.25 -11.85
N GLU A 137 50.38 0.68 -12.96
CA GLU A 137 51.74 0.31 -13.34
C GLU A 137 52.81 0.86 -12.39
N PHE A 138 52.47 1.92 -11.62
CA PHE A 138 53.41 2.55 -10.69
C PHE A 138 53.37 1.94 -9.29
N LEU A 139 52.40 1.12 -8.98
CA LEU A 139 52.24 0.45 -7.68
C LEU A 139 52.67 -1.01 -7.70
N SER A 140 53.66 -1.34 -8.54
CA SER A 140 54.21 -2.69 -8.61
C SER A 140 55.52 -2.82 -7.83
N TRP A 141 55.79 -3.99 -7.21
CA TRP A 141 57.03 -4.27 -6.48
C TRP A 141 57.44 -5.73 -6.55
N ASN A 142 58.72 -5.98 -6.25
CA ASN A 142 59.22 -7.35 -6.12
C ASN A 142 59.08 -7.82 -4.66
N PRO A 143 58.25 -8.86 -4.36
CA PRO A 143 58.05 -9.36 -3.00
C PRO A 143 59.31 -9.76 -2.28
N SER A 144 60.30 -10.32 -2.98
CA SER A 144 61.58 -10.76 -2.37
C SER A 144 62.38 -9.62 -1.75
N MET A 145 62.12 -8.35 -2.13
CA MET A 145 62.80 -7.19 -1.55
C MET A 145 62.10 -6.66 -0.28
N PHE A 146 60.89 -7.15 -0.01
CA PHE A 146 60.02 -6.67 1.07
C PHE A 146 59.42 -7.83 1.86
N ASP A 147 60.23 -8.74 2.35
CA ASP A 147 59.84 -9.85 3.23
C ASP A 147 58.71 -10.74 2.66
N GLU A 148 58.70 -10.98 1.35
CA GLU A 148 57.71 -11.77 0.60
C GLU A 148 56.27 -11.22 0.70
N ILE A 149 56.11 -9.91 0.97
CA ILE A 149 54.79 -9.25 0.98
C ILE A 149 54.26 -9.19 -0.45
N ARG A 150 53.11 -9.84 -0.68
CA ARG A 150 52.45 -9.93 -1.99
C ARG A 150 51.25 -9.02 -2.13
N GLU A 151 50.64 -8.60 -1.03
CA GLU A 151 49.44 -7.76 -1.01
C GLU A 151 49.48 -6.79 0.18
N ILE A 152 49.11 -5.54 -0.04
CA ILE A 152 49.02 -4.50 1.00
C ILE A 152 47.71 -3.76 0.89
N SER A 153 47.28 -3.09 1.97
CA SER A 153 46.16 -2.18 1.95
C SER A 153 46.68 -0.73 1.94
N LEU A 154 46.16 0.07 0.99
CA LEU A 154 46.48 1.50 0.88
C LEU A 154 45.21 2.34 1.00
N PRO A 155 45.31 3.59 1.53
CA PRO A 155 44.21 4.52 1.49
C PRO A 155 43.87 4.89 0.04
N LEU A 156 42.61 4.79 -0.35
CA LEU A 156 42.13 5.19 -1.68
C LEU A 156 42.38 6.67 -1.95
N SER A 157 42.39 7.51 -0.89
CA SER A 157 42.71 8.93 -0.97
C SER A 157 44.10 9.28 -1.46
N ASP A 158 45.04 8.35 -1.35
CA ASP A 158 46.45 8.55 -1.65
C ASP A 158 46.87 8.05 -3.03
N ILE A 159 46.01 7.31 -3.68
CA ILE A 159 46.23 6.74 -5.00
C ILE A 159 45.24 7.28 -6.04
N TRP A 160 45.50 7.04 -7.33
CA TRP A 160 44.58 7.32 -8.40
C TRP A 160 43.40 6.32 -8.34
N ALA A 161 42.20 6.82 -8.57
CA ALA A 161 40.97 6.02 -8.68
C ALA A 161 40.21 6.41 -9.92
N PRO A 162 39.60 5.45 -10.64
CA PRO A 162 38.78 5.75 -11.79
C PRO A 162 37.52 6.53 -11.38
N ASP A 163 37.06 7.43 -12.25
CA ASP A 163 35.94 8.33 -12.06
C ASP A 163 34.59 7.71 -12.46
N ILE A 164 34.33 6.49 -12.03
CA ILE A 164 33.14 5.75 -12.39
C ILE A 164 31.89 6.26 -11.65
N ILE A 165 30.86 6.60 -12.41
CA ILE A 165 29.55 7.05 -11.93
C ILE A 165 28.45 6.10 -12.37
N ILE A 166 27.34 6.12 -11.66
CA ILE A 166 26.08 5.47 -12.03
C ILE A 166 25.19 6.54 -12.66
N LYS A 167 24.78 6.37 -13.92
CA LYS A 167 23.98 7.40 -14.63
C LYS A 167 22.61 7.64 -14.06
N GLU A 168 21.95 6.59 -13.59
CA GLU A 168 20.62 6.62 -13.00
C GLU A 168 20.62 7.07 -11.52
N LEU A 169 21.79 7.43 -10.98
CA LEU A 169 21.94 7.79 -9.58
C LEU A 169 21.13 9.05 -9.23
N VAL A 170 20.29 8.94 -8.21
CA VAL A 170 19.57 10.06 -7.59
C VAL A 170 20.24 10.45 -6.28
N ASP A 171 20.62 9.46 -5.47
CA ASP A 171 21.25 9.69 -4.17
C ASP A 171 22.06 8.46 -3.70
N PHE A 172 23.03 8.73 -2.82
CA PHE A 172 23.78 7.72 -2.06
C PHE A 172 23.41 7.82 -0.59
N GLU A 173 22.63 6.88 -0.06
CA GLU A 173 22.26 6.87 1.35
C GLU A 173 23.06 5.83 2.13
N GLY A 174 23.63 6.24 3.28
CA GLY A 174 24.12 5.32 4.31
C GLY A 174 25.28 4.39 3.88
N SER A 175 25.95 4.70 2.77
CA SER A 175 27.09 3.89 2.32
C SER A 175 28.28 4.07 3.26
N PRO A 176 28.87 2.98 3.80
CA PRO A 176 30.05 3.09 4.63
C PRO A 176 31.22 3.64 3.80
N ASN A 177 31.90 4.63 4.35
CA ASN A 177 33.13 5.10 3.74
C ASN A 177 34.26 4.11 4.09
N LEU A 178 34.59 3.20 3.16
CA LEU A 178 35.72 2.28 3.28
C LEU A 178 36.94 2.92 2.58
N PRO A 179 37.86 3.52 3.34
CA PRO A 179 38.92 4.35 2.76
C PRO A 179 40.11 3.52 2.21
N TYR A 180 40.13 2.21 2.39
CA TYR A 180 41.26 1.35 2.02
C TYR A 180 40.92 0.42 0.86
N VAL A 181 41.89 0.20 0.00
CA VAL A 181 41.87 -0.78 -1.10
C VAL A 181 43.00 -1.76 -0.97
N TYR A 182 42.87 -2.93 -1.56
CA TYR A 182 43.94 -3.91 -1.64
C TYR A 182 44.73 -3.73 -2.92
N VAL A 183 46.07 -3.72 -2.79
CA VAL A 183 47.03 -3.62 -3.90
C VAL A 183 47.91 -4.85 -3.90
N ASN A 184 47.96 -5.54 -5.03
CA ASN A 184 48.81 -6.71 -5.22
C ASN A 184 50.19 -6.29 -5.73
N SER A 185 51.21 -7.12 -5.51
CA SER A 185 52.57 -6.89 -5.98
C SER A 185 52.71 -6.68 -7.51
N SER A 186 51.75 -7.15 -8.29
CA SER A 186 51.66 -6.86 -9.74
C SER A 186 51.14 -5.48 -10.10
N GLY A 187 50.67 -4.69 -9.11
CA GLY A 187 50.03 -3.41 -9.36
C GLY A 187 48.49 -3.48 -9.53
N THR A 188 47.90 -4.67 -9.41
CA THR A 188 46.43 -4.81 -9.49
C THR A 188 45.78 -4.31 -8.20
N ILE A 189 44.88 -3.35 -8.34
CA ILE A 189 44.12 -2.74 -7.25
C ILE A 189 42.71 -3.32 -7.22
N LYS A 190 42.26 -3.73 -6.03
CA LYS A 190 40.91 -4.26 -5.78
C LYS A 190 40.18 -3.35 -4.80
N ASN A 191 39.13 -2.69 -5.27
CA ASN A 191 38.21 -1.89 -4.48
C ASN A 191 36.88 -2.63 -4.36
N SER A 192 36.51 -3.01 -3.14
CA SER A 192 35.24 -3.72 -2.88
C SER A 192 34.55 -3.07 -1.71
N LYS A 193 33.33 -2.58 -1.95
CA LYS A 193 32.55 -1.85 -0.94
C LYS A 193 31.07 -2.10 -1.05
N PRO A 194 30.35 -2.24 0.07
CA PRO A 194 28.89 -2.20 0.08
C PRO A 194 28.42 -0.76 -0.10
N ILE A 195 27.49 -0.52 -1.00
CA ILE A 195 26.89 0.78 -1.23
C ILE A 195 25.36 0.68 -1.29
N GLN A 196 24.69 1.70 -0.78
CA GLN A 196 23.25 1.87 -0.97
C GLN A 196 23.04 2.90 -2.08
N VAL A 197 22.30 2.49 -3.10
CA VAL A 197 22.06 3.30 -4.30
C VAL A 197 20.59 3.57 -4.44
N VAL A 198 20.22 4.83 -4.56
CA VAL A 198 18.89 5.27 -4.99
C VAL A 198 18.99 5.65 -6.46
N SER A 199 18.42 4.84 -7.32
CA SER A 199 18.47 5.01 -8.77
C SER A 199 17.10 5.35 -9.34
N ALA A 200 17.08 6.17 -10.41
CA ALA A 200 15.89 6.41 -11.21
C ALA A 200 15.57 5.13 -12.01
N CYS A 201 14.33 4.68 -11.95
CA CYS A 201 13.86 3.53 -12.69
C CYS A 201 12.42 3.76 -13.18
N SER A 202 12.14 3.48 -14.44
CA SER A 202 10.79 3.51 -14.99
C SER A 202 10.03 2.26 -14.51
N LEU A 203 9.21 2.43 -13.48
CA LEU A 203 8.45 1.35 -12.85
C LEU A 203 7.08 1.20 -13.51
N GLU A 204 6.74 -0.02 -13.92
CA GLU A 204 5.46 -0.37 -14.51
C GLU A 204 4.52 -0.93 -13.46
N THR A 205 3.46 -0.17 -13.12
CA THR A 205 2.53 -0.51 -12.04
C THR A 205 1.19 -1.06 -12.54
N TYR A 206 1.03 -1.24 -13.85
CA TYR A 206 -0.25 -1.69 -14.44
C TYR A 206 -0.74 -3.00 -13.84
N ALA A 207 0.15 -3.99 -13.72
CA ALA A 207 -0.19 -5.33 -13.23
C ALA A 207 -0.18 -5.48 -11.69
N PHE A 208 0.03 -4.38 -10.95
CA PHE A 208 0.07 -4.41 -9.48
C PHE A 208 -1.10 -5.21 -8.89
N PRO A 209 -0.88 -6.12 -7.91
CA PRO A 209 0.37 -6.46 -7.21
C PRO A 209 1.19 -7.60 -7.82
N PHE A 210 0.94 -8.01 -9.05
CA PHE A 210 1.64 -9.09 -9.77
C PHE A 210 2.69 -8.53 -10.75
N ASP A 211 3.27 -7.38 -10.43
CA ASP A 211 4.19 -6.64 -11.27
C ASP A 211 5.61 -7.20 -11.24
N ILE A 212 6.29 -7.12 -12.38
CA ILE A 212 7.69 -7.41 -12.56
C ILE A 212 8.37 -6.10 -12.98
N GLN A 213 9.45 -5.71 -12.31
CA GLN A 213 10.18 -4.49 -12.59
C GLN A 213 11.55 -4.83 -13.19
N ASN A 214 11.96 -4.04 -14.19
CA ASN A 214 13.26 -4.16 -14.82
C ASN A 214 13.99 -2.81 -14.73
N CYS A 215 14.91 -2.71 -13.79
CA CYS A 215 15.70 -1.51 -13.54
C CYS A 215 17.13 -1.68 -14.04
N SER A 216 17.70 -0.65 -14.59
CA SER A 216 19.09 -0.64 -15.05
C SER A 216 19.96 0.24 -14.19
N LEU A 217 21.19 -0.20 -13.96
CA LEU A 217 22.28 0.55 -13.36
C LEU A 217 23.41 0.65 -14.38
N THR A 218 23.60 1.84 -14.93
CA THR A 218 24.59 2.08 -16.01
C THR A 218 25.82 2.76 -15.43
N PHE A 219 26.93 2.04 -15.45
CA PHE A 219 28.25 2.52 -15.02
C PHE A 219 29.01 3.08 -16.21
N SER A 220 29.58 4.27 -16.05
CA SER A 220 30.45 4.90 -17.05
C SER A 220 31.42 5.85 -16.36
N SER A 221 32.56 6.14 -17.03
CA SER A 221 33.42 7.26 -16.61
C SER A 221 32.66 8.59 -16.76
N ALA A 222 32.91 9.51 -15.82
CA ALA A 222 32.33 10.85 -15.83
C ALA A 222 33.00 11.77 -16.86
N LEU A 223 34.33 11.67 -17.02
CA LEU A 223 35.15 12.57 -17.81
C LEU A 223 35.89 11.87 -18.97
N HIS A 224 36.31 10.61 -18.77
CA HIS A 224 37.24 9.95 -19.68
C HIS A 224 36.49 9.25 -20.82
N THR A 225 37.12 9.26 -21.99
CA THR A 225 36.67 8.50 -23.15
C THR A 225 37.14 7.06 -23.08
N VAL A 226 36.64 6.20 -23.99
CA VAL A 226 37.07 4.79 -24.08
C VAL A 226 38.58 4.64 -24.35
N HIS A 227 39.21 5.66 -24.93
CA HIS A 227 40.65 5.69 -25.21
C HIS A 227 41.48 5.90 -23.93
N ASP A 228 40.92 6.51 -22.91
CA ASP A 228 41.58 6.74 -21.62
C ASP A 228 41.20 5.70 -20.58
N VAL A 229 39.88 5.47 -20.41
CA VAL A 229 39.33 4.52 -19.45
C VAL A 229 38.36 3.59 -20.16
N ASN A 230 38.71 2.34 -20.28
CA ASN A 230 37.82 1.31 -20.83
C ASN A 230 37.20 0.51 -19.70
N LEU A 231 35.97 0.03 -19.90
CA LEU A 231 35.23 -0.77 -18.91
C LEU A 231 35.13 -2.22 -19.39
N ALA A 232 35.32 -3.18 -18.50
CA ALA A 232 35.16 -4.58 -18.77
C ALA A 232 34.44 -5.30 -17.62
N PHE A 233 33.93 -6.50 -17.89
CA PHE A 233 33.34 -7.33 -16.84
C PHE A 233 34.41 -8.05 -16.04
N LEU A 234 34.31 -7.98 -14.72
CA LEU A 234 35.19 -8.75 -13.82
C LEU A 234 34.88 -10.26 -13.85
N ARG A 235 33.61 -10.63 -13.98
CA ARG A 235 33.15 -12.03 -14.03
C ARG A 235 32.56 -12.38 -15.39
N SER A 236 32.77 -13.63 -15.80
CA SER A 236 32.16 -14.19 -17.01
C SER A 236 30.61 -14.31 -16.84
N ARG A 237 29.85 -14.14 -17.93
CA ARG A 237 28.38 -14.22 -17.98
C ARG A 237 27.77 -15.48 -17.32
N GLY A 238 28.54 -16.59 -17.19
CA GLY A 238 28.07 -17.83 -16.56
C GLY A 238 27.98 -17.81 -15.05
N ASP A 239 28.75 -16.93 -14.39
CA ASP A 239 28.86 -16.91 -12.93
C ASP A 239 27.78 -16.09 -12.23
N MET A 240 27.01 -15.30 -12.97
CA MET A 240 25.92 -14.46 -12.42
C MET A 240 24.75 -15.26 -11.82
N LYS A 241 24.67 -16.57 -12.05
CA LYS A 241 23.71 -17.46 -11.38
C LYS A 241 23.98 -17.61 -9.87
N HIS A 242 25.17 -17.21 -9.42
CA HIS A 242 25.57 -17.29 -8.01
C HIS A 242 24.97 -16.16 -7.18
N ASP A 243 24.58 -15.04 -7.80
CA ASP A 243 24.08 -13.84 -7.14
C ASP A 243 22.79 -14.10 -6.33
N LYS A 244 21.97 -15.07 -6.77
CA LYS A 244 20.76 -15.47 -6.04
C LYS A 244 21.02 -16.08 -4.65
N LYS A 245 22.23 -16.58 -4.36
CA LYS A 245 22.53 -17.16 -3.05
C LYS A 245 22.84 -16.10 -1.98
N GLU A 246 23.35 -14.95 -2.41
CA GLU A 246 23.74 -13.86 -1.53
C GLU A 246 22.65 -12.79 -1.42
N PHE A 247 21.63 -12.90 -2.26
CA PHE A 247 20.48 -12.03 -2.20
C PHE A 247 19.62 -12.32 -0.97
N LEU A 248 19.32 -11.27 -0.18
CA LEU A 248 18.44 -11.35 0.99
C LEU A 248 16.99 -11.56 0.53
N ASN A 249 16.57 -12.82 0.53
CA ASN A 249 15.29 -13.26 -0.07
C ASN A 249 14.06 -13.08 0.84
N ASP A 250 14.19 -12.41 1.99
CA ASP A 250 13.12 -12.25 2.98
C ASP A 250 12.33 -10.94 2.82
N SER A 251 12.60 -10.20 1.74
CA SER A 251 11.91 -8.94 1.42
C SER A 251 10.62 -9.14 0.62
N GLU A 252 9.88 -8.06 0.41
CA GLU A 252 8.70 -7.99 -0.46
C GLU A 252 9.00 -8.38 -1.92
N TRP A 253 10.27 -8.24 -2.34
CA TRP A 253 10.72 -8.46 -3.68
C TRP A 253 11.58 -9.72 -3.82
N GLU A 254 11.37 -10.45 -4.91
CA GLU A 254 12.17 -11.59 -5.33
C GLU A 254 13.08 -11.19 -6.50
N LEU A 255 14.37 -11.45 -6.40
CA LEU A 255 15.31 -11.24 -7.50
C LEU A 255 15.17 -12.37 -8.53
N LEU A 256 14.70 -12.05 -9.74
CA LEU A 256 14.58 -13.02 -10.82
C LEU A 256 15.91 -13.23 -11.54
N SER A 257 16.55 -12.15 -11.96
CA SER A 257 17.81 -12.21 -12.68
C SER A 257 18.55 -10.89 -12.62
N VAL A 258 19.88 -10.96 -12.71
CA VAL A 258 20.76 -9.84 -13.02
C VAL A 258 21.42 -10.16 -14.33
N SER A 259 21.24 -9.32 -15.35
CA SER A 259 21.93 -9.44 -16.63
C SER A 259 22.79 -8.21 -16.88
N SER A 260 23.87 -8.38 -17.63
CA SER A 260 24.80 -7.28 -17.92
C SER A 260 25.02 -7.15 -19.40
N SER A 261 25.19 -5.92 -19.86
CA SER A 261 25.55 -5.58 -21.24
C SER A 261 26.66 -4.54 -21.25
N HIS A 262 27.57 -4.67 -22.19
CA HIS A 262 28.63 -3.70 -22.47
C HIS A 262 28.30 -2.97 -23.76
N ASN A 263 28.26 -1.65 -23.70
CA ASN A 263 27.94 -0.79 -24.83
C ASN A 263 28.97 0.36 -24.91
N ILE A 264 29.28 0.80 -26.13
CA ILE A 264 30.04 2.03 -26.37
C ILE A 264 29.03 3.05 -26.88
N LEU A 265 28.88 4.14 -26.14
CA LEU A 265 27.98 5.22 -26.51
C LEU A 265 28.77 6.42 -27.04
N GLN A 266 28.38 6.92 -28.20
CA GLN A 266 28.92 8.16 -28.75
C GLN A 266 28.29 9.35 -28.03
N SER A 267 29.13 10.11 -27.33
CA SER A 267 28.76 11.32 -26.58
C SER A 267 29.39 12.56 -27.24
N TYR A 268 28.98 13.75 -26.78
CA TYR A 268 29.58 15.02 -27.23
C TYR A 268 31.11 15.10 -27.00
N ALA A 269 31.60 14.43 -25.96
CA ALA A 269 33.01 14.39 -25.56
C ALA A 269 33.81 13.28 -26.28
N GLY A 270 33.15 12.42 -27.08
CA GLY A 270 33.74 11.26 -27.73
C GLY A 270 33.01 9.95 -27.36
N GLU A 271 33.64 8.83 -27.68
CA GLU A 271 33.11 7.51 -27.33
C GLU A 271 33.34 7.20 -25.87
N SER A 272 32.27 6.81 -25.15
CA SER A 272 32.29 6.42 -23.73
C SER A 272 31.92 4.95 -23.57
N ALA A 273 32.76 4.18 -22.89
CA ALA A 273 32.45 2.81 -22.51
C ALA A 273 31.41 2.79 -21.38
N GLN A 274 30.42 1.91 -21.48
CA GLN A 274 29.36 1.76 -20.51
C GLN A 274 29.10 0.29 -20.21
N ILE A 275 28.96 -0.02 -18.93
CA ILE A 275 28.47 -1.32 -18.46
C ILE A 275 27.11 -1.11 -17.81
N GLN A 276 26.11 -1.80 -18.32
CA GLN A 276 24.74 -1.73 -17.83
C GLN A 276 24.34 -3.06 -17.20
N PHE A 277 23.93 -3.01 -15.93
CA PHE A 277 23.36 -4.13 -15.21
C PHE A 277 21.84 -3.97 -15.18
N HIS A 278 21.11 -4.98 -15.68
CA HIS A 278 19.66 -5.03 -15.62
C HIS A 278 19.23 -5.91 -14.46
N VAL A 279 18.58 -5.31 -13.49
CA VAL A 279 18.07 -5.97 -12.29
C VAL A 279 16.58 -6.22 -12.48
N VAL A 280 16.19 -7.50 -12.63
CA VAL A 280 14.80 -7.91 -12.82
C VAL A 280 14.28 -8.45 -11.50
N ILE A 281 13.26 -7.79 -10.95
CA ILE A 281 12.65 -8.13 -9.68
C ILE A 281 11.15 -8.36 -9.82
N ARG A 282 10.58 -9.25 -9.02
CA ARG A 282 9.15 -9.56 -8.97
C ARG A 282 8.61 -9.32 -7.58
N ARG A 283 7.45 -8.67 -7.49
CA ARG A 283 6.76 -8.45 -6.22
C ARG A 283 6.12 -9.74 -5.70
N ARG A 284 6.17 -9.97 -4.38
CA ARG A 284 5.44 -11.03 -3.69
C ARG A 284 4.03 -10.55 -3.36
N PRO A 285 2.99 -11.02 -4.06
CA PRO A 285 1.67 -10.40 -4.00
C PRO A 285 0.85 -10.79 -2.77
N LEU A 286 1.28 -11.77 -1.96
CA LEU A 286 0.47 -12.39 -0.91
C LEU A 286 -0.12 -11.38 0.08
N VAL A 287 0.71 -10.45 0.58
CA VAL A 287 0.27 -9.42 1.54
C VAL A 287 -0.82 -8.55 0.94
N TYR A 288 -0.64 -8.09 -0.29
CA TYR A 288 -1.62 -7.25 -1.01
C TYR A 288 -2.91 -7.98 -1.34
N VAL A 289 -2.81 -9.26 -1.70
CA VAL A 289 -4.00 -10.10 -1.94
C VAL A 289 -4.82 -10.22 -0.66
N VAL A 290 -4.18 -10.51 0.47
CA VAL A 290 -4.86 -10.69 1.76
C VAL A 290 -5.40 -9.36 2.30
N SER A 291 -4.65 -8.28 2.22
CA SER A 291 -5.03 -6.99 2.80
C SER A 291 -5.98 -6.17 1.92
N LEU A 292 -5.89 -6.27 0.59
CA LEU A 292 -6.66 -5.45 -0.35
C LEU A 292 -7.77 -6.22 -1.05
N LEU A 293 -7.46 -7.37 -1.68
CA LEU A 293 -8.42 -8.08 -2.51
C LEU A 293 -9.46 -8.84 -1.68
N ILE A 294 -9.04 -9.58 -0.66
CA ILE A 294 -9.96 -10.39 0.15
C ILE A 294 -11.02 -9.53 0.86
N PRO A 295 -10.70 -8.42 1.58
CA PRO A 295 -11.70 -7.59 2.22
C PRO A 295 -12.65 -6.93 1.23
N SER A 296 -12.14 -6.51 0.06
CA SER A 296 -12.97 -5.95 -1.00
C SER A 296 -13.98 -6.96 -1.56
N ILE A 297 -13.53 -8.18 -1.84
CA ILE A 297 -14.40 -9.27 -2.30
C ILE A 297 -15.44 -9.60 -1.22
N PHE A 298 -15.02 -9.63 0.06
CA PHE A 298 -15.93 -9.89 1.18
C PHE A 298 -17.05 -8.85 1.26
N LEU A 299 -16.76 -7.56 1.13
CA LEU A 299 -17.77 -6.51 1.10
C LEU A 299 -18.74 -6.65 -0.08
N MET A 300 -18.26 -7.08 -1.25
CA MET A 300 -19.11 -7.37 -2.39
C MET A 300 -20.03 -8.57 -2.14
N LEU A 301 -19.54 -9.63 -1.46
CA LEU A 301 -20.36 -10.78 -1.06
C LEU A 301 -21.42 -10.41 -0.02
N VAL A 302 -21.09 -9.50 0.90
CA VAL A 302 -22.05 -8.94 1.87
C VAL A 302 -23.15 -8.15 1.16
N ASP A 303 -22.83 -7.36 0.13
CA ASP A 303 -23.86 -6.69 -0.70
C ASP A 303 -24.75 -7.71 -1.41
N LEU A 304 -24.19 -8.79 -1.98
CA LEU A 304 -24.98 -9.89 -2.52
C LEU A 304 -25.90 -10.53 -1.47
N GLY A 305 -25.42 -10.72 -0.23
CA GLY A 305 -26.22 -11.20 0.90
C GLY A 305 -27.43 -10.32 1.22
N SER A 306 -27.36 -9.02 0.94
CA SER A 306 -28.45 -8.08 1.15
C SER A 306 -29.71 -8.37 0.33
N PHE A 307 -29.60 -9.13 -0.76
CA PHE A 307 -30.74 -9.52 -1.60
C PHE A 307 -31.64 -10.57 -0.93
N TYR A 308 -31.16 -11.25 0.11
CA TYR A 308 -32.01 -12.15 0.91
C TYR A 308 -32.97 -11.37 1.82
N LEU A 309 -32.73 -10.06 2.04
CA LEU A 309 -33.65 -9.21 2.78
C LEU A 309 -34.89 -8.88 1.91
N PRO A 310 -36.12 -8.92 2.47
CA PRO A 310 -37.33 -8.60 1.74
C PRO A 310 -37.27 -7.22 1.08
N PRO A 311 -37.76 -7.04 -0.14
CA PRO A 311 -37.73 -5.74 -0.84
C PRO A 311 -38.53 -4.66 -0.14
N THR A 312 -39.53 -5.03 0.67
CA THR A 312 -40.40 -4.13 1.45
C THR A 312 -39.71 -3.55 2.69
N CYS A 313 -38.56 -4.15 3.10
CA CYS A 313 -37.91 -3.73 4.35
C CYS A 313 -36.96 -2.54 4.13
N ARG A 314 -37.27 -1.42 4.82
CA ARG A 314 -36.42 -0.22 4.83
C ARG A 314 -35.00 -0.49 5.31
N ALA A 315 -34.83 -1.50 6.18
CA ALA A 315 -33.52 -1.93 6.67
C ALA A 315 -32.56 -2.34 5.54
N ARG A 316 -33.05 -2.82 4.39
CA ARG A 316 -32.25 -3.17 3.23
C ARG A 316 -31.46 -1.97 2.67
N ILE A 317 -32.08 -0.79 2.62
CA ILE A 317 -31.40 0.45 2.16
C ILE A 317 -30.34 0.84 3.16
N VAL A 318 -30.65 0.84 4.47
CA VAL A 318 -29.70 1.18 5.53
C VAL A 318 -28.50 0.23 5.52
N PHE A 319 -28.75 -1.06 5.34
CA PHE A 319 -27.68 -2.06 5.23
C PHE A 319 -26.76 -1.78 4.02
N LYS A 320 -27.33 -1.54 2.83
CA LYS A 320 -26.54 -1.22 1.62
C LYS A 320 -25.76 0.09 1.73
N THR A 321 -26.35 1.12 2.35
CA THR A 321 -25.62 2.36 2.60
C THR A 321 -24.45 2.15 3.56
N SER A 322 -24.62 1.32 4.59
CA SER A 322 -23.53 0.98 5.51
C SER A 322 -22.40 0.22 4.81
N VAL A 323 -22.72 -0.72 3.92
CA VAL A 323 -21.70 -1.44 3.11
C VAL A 323 -20.98 -0.47 2.18
N LEU A 324 -21.70 0.44 1.51
CA LEU A 324 -21.09 1.44 0.62
C LEU A 324 -20.15 2.38 1.40
N VAL A 325 -20.57 2.87 2.57
CA VAL A 325 -19.72 3.72 3.43
C VAL A 325 -18.48 2.92 3.89
N GLY A 326 -18.67 1.69 4.37
CA GLY A 326 -17.56 0.82 4.74
C GLY A 326 -16.57 0.61 3.60
N TYR A 327 -17.07 0.40 2.37
CA TYR A 327 -16.24 0.25 1.19
C TYR A 327 -15.47 1.54 0.84
N THR A 328 -16.11 2.71 0.94
CA THR A 328 -15.44 4.00 0.66
C THR A 328 -14.34 4.29 1.67
N VAL A 329 -14.58 4.05 2.97
CA VAL A 329 -13.58 4.20 4.02
C VAL A 329 -12.40 3.23 3.79
N PHE A 330 -12.70 1.96 3.48
CA PHE A 330 -11.67 0.97 3.14
C PHE A 330 -10.81 1.45 1.97
N ARG A 331 -11.43 1.94 0.88
CA ARG A 331 -10.71 2.43 -0.30
C ARG A 331 -9.84 3.65 0.01
N VAL A 332 -10.30 4.59 0.84
CA VAL A 332 -9.51 5.78 1.21
C VAL A 332 -8.26 5.37 1.97
N ASN A 333 -8.39 4.49 2.95
CA ASN A 333 -7.24 3.98 3.72
C ASN A 333 -6.21 3.25 2.85
N MET A 334 -6.66 2.60 1.77
CA MET A 334 -5.80 1.86 0.85
C MET A 334 -5.22 2.71 -0.29
N SER A 335 -5.65 3.97 -0.45
CA SER A 335 -5.15 4.83 -1.53
C SER A 335 -3.66 5.18 -1.38
N ASP A 336 -3.14 5.16 -0.17
CA ASP A 336 -1.74 5.45 0.12
C ASP A 336 -0.81 4.25 -0.15
N GLU A 337 -1.35 3.02 -0.10
CA GLU A 337 -0.64 1.79 -0.44
C GLU A 337 -0.55 1.54 -1.96
N MET A 338 -1.34 2.27 -2.76
CA MET A 338 -1.35 2.07 -4.20
C MET A 338 -0.33 2.97 -4.91
N PRO A 339 0.45 2.40 -5.85
CA PRO A 339 1.37 3.20 -6.64
C PRO A 339 0.62 4.23 -7.47
N ARG A 340 1.02 5.51 -7.33
CA ARG A 340 0.47 6.62 -8.10
C ARG A 340 1.34 6.83 -9.34
N ASN A 341 0.97 6.21 -10.45
CA ASN A 341 1.62 6.46 -11.73
C ASN A 341 0.69 7.28 -12.64
N ALA A 342 1.21 8.36 -13.23
CA ALA A 342 0.45 9.24 -14.10
C ALA A 342 0.21 8.65 -15.52
N LEU A 343 1.03 7.69 -15.94
CA LEU A 343 1.01 7.13 -17.29
C LEU A 343 0.00 5.99 -17.47
N SER A 344 -0.24 5.18 -16.43
CA SER A 344 -1.18 4.06 -16.49
C SER A 344 -1.91 3.87 -15.17
N THR A 345 -3.23 3.69 -15.25
CA THR A 345 -4.00 3.32 -14.04
C THR A 345 -3.74 1.86 -13.70
N PRO A 346 -3.32 1.56 -12.48
CA PRO A 346 -3.15 0.17 -12.03
C PRO A 346 -4.45 -0.63 -12.18
N LEU A 347 -4.36 -1.88 -12.61
CA LEU A 347 -5.51 -2.76 -12.79
C LEU A 347 -6.35 -2.91 -11.50
N ILE A 348 -5.68 -2.90 -10.35
CA ILE A 348 -6.34 -2.91 -9.04
C ILE A 348 -7.16 -1.64 -8.79
N GLY A 349 -6.73 -0.48 -9.27
CA GLY A 349 -7.51 0.77 -9.19
C GLY A 349 -8.81 0.68 -10.00
N VAL A 350 -8.75 0.09 -11.19
CA VAL A 350 -9.94 -0.20 -12.02
C VAL A 350 -10.85 -1.19 -11.31
N PHE A 351 -10.30 -2.25 -10.70
CA PHE A 351 -11.06 -3.18 -9.89
C PHE A 351 -11.87 -2.49 -8.79
N PHE A 352 -11.24 -1.62 -7.99
CA PHE A 352 -11.93 -0.90 -6.92
C PHE A 352 -12.99 0.08 -7.45
N ALA A 353 -12.73 0.76 -8.58
CA ALA A 353 -13.69 1.67 -9.20
C ALA A 353 -14.95 0.92 -9.68
N VAL A 354 -14.76 -0.23 -10.30
CA VAL A 354 -15.87 -1.07 -10.80
C VAL A 354 -16.66 -1.65 -9.64
N CYS A 355 -16.01 -2.16 -8.58
CA CYS A 355 -16.69 -2.62 -7.38
C CYS A 355 -17.56 -1.52 -6.74
N MET A 356 -17.03 -0.30 -6.64
CA MET A 356 -17.81 0.85 -6.14
C MET A 356 -19.01 1.13 -7.02
N ALA A 357 -18.86 1.12 -8.36
CA ALA A 357 -19.96 1.31 -9.29
C ALA A 357 -21.06 0.26 -9.08
N PHE A 358 -20.70 -1.01 -8.89
CA PHE A 358 -21.66 -2.08 -8.58
C PHE A 358 -22.43 -1.81 -7.29
N LEU A 359 -21.76 -1.37 -6.22
CA LEU A 359 -22.43 -1.04 -4.94
C LEU A 359 -23.41 0.12 -5.10
N VAL A 360 -23.02 1.17 -5.85
CA VAL A 360 -23.89 2.32 -6.13
C VAL A 360 -25.12 1.89 -6.95
N ILE A 361 -24.94 1.10 -8.00
CA ILE A 361 -26.05 0.58 -8.84
C ILE A 361 -26.98 -0.31 -7.99
N SER A 362 -26.41 -1.17 -7.13
CA SER A 362 -27.16 -2.04 -6.22
C SER A 362 -28.03 -1.23 -5.23
N LEU A 363 -27.47 -0.16 -4.67
CA LEU A 363 -28.19 0.77 -3.79
C LEU A 363 -29.30 1.50 -4.55
N PHE A 364 -28.99 2.10 -5.71
CA PHE A 364 -29.93 2.84 -6.53
C PHE A 364 -31.14 1.97 -6.94
N LYS A 365 -30.88 0.74 -7.39
CA LYS A 365 -31.92 -0.25 -7.67
C LYS A 365 -32.83 -0.47 -6.46
N SER A 366 -32.27 -0.59 -5.26
CA SER A 366 -33.05 -0.84 -4.04
C SER A 366 -33.92 0.37 -3.66
N ILE A 367 -33.42 1.59 -3.89
CA ILE A 367 -34.18 2.82 -3.68
C ILE A 367 -35.38 2.90 -4.65
N LEU A 368 -35.11 2.61 -5.93
CA LEU A 368 -36.20 2.60 -6.95
C LEU A 368 -37.27 1.57 -6.62
N LEU A 369 -36.88 0.37 -6.19
CA LEU A 369 -37.82 -0.68 -5.83
C LEU A 369 -38.72 -0.26 -4.67
N VAL A 370 -38.15 0.35 -3.62
CA VAL A 370 -38.93 0.85 -2.48
C VAL A 370 -39.83 2.01 -2.90
N ARG A 371 -39.38 2.89 -3.80
CA ARG A 371 -40.20 3.97 -4.33
C ARG A 371 -41.41 3.44 -5.09
N PHE A 372 -41.25 2.50 -5.99
CA PHE A 372 -42.37 1.86 -6.71
C PHE A 372 -43.37 1.21 -5.75
N LEU A 373 -42.92 0.56 -4.70
CA LEU A 373 -43.78 -0.01 -3.66
C LEU A 373 -44.56 1.06 -2.92
N HIS A 374 -43.97 2.23 -2.64
CA HIS A 374 -44.61 3.31 -1.93
C HIS A 374 -45.64 4.05 -2.79
N ASP A 375 -45.34 4.28 -4.07
CA ASP A 375 -46.24 4.98 -5.00
C ASP A 375 -47.57 4.19 -5.24
N GLU A 376 -47.46 2.83 -5.32
CA GLU A 376 -48.63 1.93 -5.40
C GLU A 376 -49.44 1.93 -4.10
N TRP A 377 -48.80 1.94 -2.92
CA TRP A 377 -49.49 2.05 -1.64
C TRP A 377 -50.29 3.35 -1.51
N SER A 378 -49.75 4.47 -1.97
CA SER A 378 -50.42 5.78 -1.94
C SER A 378 -51.63 5.83 -2.89
N ALA A 379 -51.53 5.20 -4.06
CA ALA A 379 -52.64 5.16 -5.04
C ALA A 379 -53.81 4.28 -4.58
N GLY A 380 -53.54 3.25 -3.74
CA GLY A 380 -54.58 2.39 -3.15
C GLY A 380 -55.36 3.05 -2.03
N GLN A 381 -54.79 4.04 -1.34
CA GLN A 381 -55.39 4.66 -0.15
C GLN A 381 -56.36 5.83 -0.46
N GLU A 382 -56.35 6.40 -1.68
CA GLU A 382 -57.18 7.56 -2.03
C GLU A 382 -58.59 7.19 -2.54
N ARG A 383 -58.97 5.92 -2.67
CA ARG A 383 -60.22 5.52 -3.31
C ARG A 383 -61.44 5.25 -2.43
N PRO A 384 -61.47 5.12 -1.09
CA PRO A 384 -62.72 4.79 -0.37
C PRO A 384 -63.54 5.98 0.14
N LEU A 385 -63.06 7.23 0.07
CA LEU A 385 -63.74 8.36 0.75
C LEU A 385 -64.73 9.13 -0.12
N LEU A 386 -64.86 8.81 -1.42
CA LEU A 386 -65.69 9.60 -2.36
C LEU A 386 -67.10 9.05 -2.58
N CYS A 387 -67.50 7.95 -1.93
CA CYS A 387 -68.85 7.38 -2.12
C CYS A 387 -69.83 7.62 -0.95
N LEU A 388 -69.46 8.36 0.08
CA LEU A 388 -70.36 8.62 1.22
C LEU A 388 -70.86 10.08 1.31
N GLN A 389 -70.64 10.92 0.28
CA GLN A 389 -71.03 12.32 0.29
C GLN A 389 -72.13 12.66 -0.69
N GLY A 390 -73.08 11.78 -0.82
CA GLY A 390 -74.20 11.95 -1.75
C GLY A 390 -75.60 11.66 -1.21
N VAL A 391 -75.90 12.03 0.02
CA VAL A 391 -77.34 12.21 0.43
C VAL A 391 -77.36 13.08 1.69
N THR A 392 -77.42 14.42 1.54
CA THR A 392 -78.20 15.34 2.38
C THR A 392 -78.15 16.72 1.71
N ASP A 393 -79.04 16.94 0.72
CA ASP A 393 -79.52 18.28 0.44
C ASP A 393 -80.97 18.31 0.88
N ALA A 394 -81.25 19.03 1.96
CA ALA A 394 -82.53 19.69 2.23
C ALA A 394 -82.39 20.72 3.37
N ASP A 395 -82.41 21.97 2.95
CA ASP A 395 -82.92 23.19 3.60
C ASP A 395 -82.58 23.64 5.02
N GLY A 396 -81.85 24.77 5.05
CA GLY A 396 -81.99 26.02 5.76
C GLY A 396 -81.76 26.09 7.27
N PRO A 397 -81.64 27.32 7.87
CA PRO A 397 -80.71 28.40 7.55
C PRO A 397 -79.77 28.76 8.73
N ARG A 398 -78.76 29.60 8.41
CA ARG A 398 -77.72 30.28 9.24
C ARG A 398 -78.11 30.62 10.67
N THR A 399 -77.24 30.37 11.62
CA THR A 399 -76.78 31.34 12.66
C THR A 399 -75.40 30.94 13.24
N ASP A 400 -74.66 31.99 13.56
CA ASP A 400 -73.29 32.16 13.91
C ASP A 400 -72.83 31.52 15.25
N PRO A 401 -71.51 31.55 15.51
CA PRO A 401 -70.85 30.69 16.45
C PRO A 401 -70.54 31.34 17.80
N ARG A 402 -70.52 30.60 18.84
CA ARG A 402 -69.69 30.73 20.05
C ARG A 402 -70.23 29.95 21.25
N ALA A 403 -69.39 29.32 21.90
CA ALA A 403 -69.35 29.11 23.35
C ALA A 403 -69.48 27.67 23.87
N GLN A 404 -68.33 27.21 24.38
CA GLN A 404 -68.19 26.63 25.72
C GLN A 404 -68.65 25.19 25.99
N LEU A 405 -67.68 24.32 26.12
CA LEU A 405 -67.13 23.69 27.36
C LEU A 405 -68.18 22.99 28.29
N ALA A 406 -67.86 21.77 28.55
CA ALA A 406 -68.13 20.98 29.77
C ALA A 406 -69.38 20.07 29.75
N GLY A 407 -69.13 18.85 30.17
CA GLY A 407 -70.09 18.01 30.83
C GLY A 407 -70.18 16.56 30.35
N ALA A 408 -69.51 15.70 31.12
CA ALA A 408 -69.70 14.27 31.12
C ALA A 408 -71.15 13.81 31.29
N THR A 409 -71.40 12.60 30.82
CA THR A 409 -72.18 11.59 31.52
C THR A 409 -73.18 10.81 30.64
N GLU A 410 -72.85 9.57 30.52
CA GLU A 410 -73.63 8.32 30.56
C GLU A 410 -74.71 7.98 29.49
N PRO A 411 -74.88 6.67 29.30
CA PRO A 411 -75.50 6.10 28.11
C PRO A 411 -77.03 5.94 28.26
N HIS A 412 -77.76 6.36 27.30
CA HIS A 412 -79.14 6.02 27.19
C HIS A 412 -79.38 4.82 26.27
N PHE A 413 -79.93 3.83 26.90
CA PHE A 413 -80.72 2.66 26.57
C PHE A 413 -81.39 2.71 25.22
N CYS A 414 -81.21 1.69 24.40
CA CYS A 414 -81.93 1.48 23.14
C CYS A 414 -83.40 1.29 23.36
N GLN A 415 -84.21 2.18 22.78
CA GLN A 415 -85.60 2.00 22.64
C GLN A 415 -85.90 1.21 21.36
N GLU A 416 -86.61 0.11 21.55
CA GLU A 416 -87.13 -0.81 20.54
C GLU A 416 -88.06 -0.07 19.56
N HIS A 417 -87.55 0.15 18.33
CA HIS A 417 -88.41 0.72 17.24
C HIS A 417 -88.98 -0.44 16.41
N GLN A 418 -90.31 -0.48 16.40
CA GLN A 418 -91.19 -1.30 15.55
C GLN A 418 -90.76 -1.13 14.06
N VAL A 419 -90.42 -2.24 13.40
CA VAL A 419 -90.04 -2.32 11.99
C VAL A 419 -91.24 -2.17 11.09
N GLN A 420 -91.37 -1.00 10.42
CA GLN A 420 -92.27 -0.84 9.31
C GLN A 420 -91.82 -1.48 8.01
N PRO A 421 -92.67 -1.93 7.09
CA PRO A 421 -92.23 -2.75 5.89
C PRO A 421 -91.43 -2.00 4.81
N GLY A 422 -91.12 -0.71 5.01
CA GLY A 422 -90.17 0.08 4.20
C GLY A 422 -88.66 -0.20 4.50
N THR A 423 -88.36 -0.63 5.72
CA THR A 423 -87.02 -0.80 6.23
C THR A 423 -86.33 -2.06 5.73
N MET A 424 -87.11 -3.02 5.26
CA MET A 424 -86.49 -4.31 4.72
C MET A 424 -85.76 -4.05 3.41
N LYS A 425 -86.19 -3.12 2.57
CA LYS A 425 -85.49 -2.74 1.33
C LYS A 425 -84.23 -1.91 1.63
N GLU A 426 -84.24 -1.09 2.61
CA GLU A 426 -83.13 -0.28 3.09
C GLU A 426 -82.04 -1.16 3.67
N VAL A 427 -82.44 -2.08 4.56
CA VAL A 427 -81.48 -3.08 5.13
C VAL A 427 -80.88 -3.98 4.04
N TRP A 428 -81.64 -4.40 3.03
CA TRP A 428 -81.13 -5.18 1.91
C TRP A 428 -80.17 -4.38 1.05
N PHE A 429 -80.40 -3.10 0.82
CA PHE A 429 -79.52 -2.17 0.10
C PHE A 429 -78.22 -1.96 0.85
N GLN A 430 -78.25 -1.74 2.15
CA GLN A 430 -77.06 -1.61 3.01
C GLN A 430 -76.27 -2.89 3.07
N LEU A 431 -76.95 -4.05 3.21
CA LEU A 431 -76.24 -5.37 3.16
C LEU A 431 -75.53 -5.61 1.81
N ARG A 432 -76.20 -5.21 0.70
CA ARG A 432 -75.62 -5.29 -0.61
C ARG A 432 -74.43 -4.36 -0.78
N SER A 433 -74.50 -3.13 -0.27
CA SER A 433 -73.39 -2.18 -0.24
C SER A 433 -72.22 -2.69 0.56
N ILE A 434 -72.46 -3.28 1.74
CA ILE A 434 -71.45 -3.89 2.58
C ILE A 434 -70.83 -5.10 1.87
N SER A 435 -71.63 -5.94 1.21
CA SER A 435 -71.13 -7.08 0.45
C SER A 435 -70.25 -6.66 -0.72
N THR A 436 -70.64 -5.64 -1.48
CA THR A 436 -69.83 -5.08 -2.57
C THR A 436 -68.53 -4.45 -2.04
N TYR A 437 -68.59 -3.78 -0.88
CA TYR A 437 -67.41 -3.26 -0.21
C TYR A 437 -66.42 -4.36 0.18
N PHE A 438 -66.89 -5.46 0.79
CA PHE A 438 -66.05 -6.61 1.11
C PHE A 438 -65.48 -7.28 -0.12
N GLN A 439 -66.25 -7.42 -1.21
CA GLN A 439 -65.76 -7.99 -2.48
C GLN A 439 -64.67 -7.10 -3.13
N THR A 440 -64.82 -5.78 -3.10
CA THR A 440 -63.81 -4.84 -3.62
C THR A 440 -62.58 -4.84 -2.76
N TRP A 441 -62.72 -4.99 -1.44
CA TRP A 441 -61.60 -5.09 -0.49
C TRP A 441 -60.84 -6.36 -0.69
N GLU A 442 -61.49 -7.51 -0.85
CA GLU A 442 -60.88 -8.82 -1.12
C GLU A 442 -60.17 -8.85 -2.48
N GLN A 443 -60.72 -8.22 -3.51
CA GLN A 443 -60.08 -8.06 -4.80
C GLN A 443 -58.82 -7.16 -4.72
N ALA A 444 -58.86 -6.07 -3.94
CA ALA A 444 -57.72 -5.21 -3.72
C ALA A 444 -56.58 -5.95 -3.00
N GLU A 445 -56.91 -6.73 -1.96
CA GLU A 445 -55.94 -7.54 -1.21
C GLU A 445 -55.27 -8.64 -2.10
N GLN A 446 -56.06 -9.31 -2.94
CA GLN A 446 -55.52 -10.27 -3.92
C GLN A 446 -54.62 -9.62 -4.97
N GLN A 447 -54.95 -8.41 -5.39
CA GLN A 447 -54.14 -7.65 -6.34
C GLN A 447 -52.81 -7.22 -5.72
N GLU A 448 -52.78 -6.83 -4.45
CA GLU A 448 -51.62 -6.46 -3.70
C GLU A 448 -50.63 -7.67 -3.53
N VAL A 449 -51.18 -8.83 -3.17
CA VAL A 449 -50.39 -10.08 -3.07
C VAL A 449 -49.77 -10.46 -4.42
N THR A 450 -50.49 -10.26 -5.51
CA THR A 450 -49.99 -10.59 -6.86
C THR A 450 -48.86 -9.65 -7.29
N TRP A 451 -48.97 -8.36 -7.00
CA TRP A 451 -47.94 -7.34 -7.25
C TRP A 451 -46.69 -7.61 -6.44
N LEU A 452 -46.83 -7.93 -5.15
CA LEU A 452 -45.67 -8.33 -4.30
C LEU A 452 -44.96 -9.54 -4.84
N ALA A 453 -45.67 -10.55 -5.32
CA ALA A 453 -45.09 -11.73 -5.94
C ALA A 453 -44.33 -11.42 -7.25
N LEU A 454 -44.88 -10.51 -8.08
CA LEU A 454 -44.19 -10.03 -9.30
C LEU A 454 -42.93 -9.27 -8.98
N LEU A 455 -42.96 -8.34 -7.99
CA LEU A 455 -41.77 -7.59 -7.55
C LEU A 455 -40.70 -8.49 -6.97
N GLN A 456 -41.06 -9.51 -6.21
CA GLN A 456 -40.11 -10.52 -5.72
C GLN A 456 -39.47 -11.32 -6.85
N ARG A 457 -40.24 -11.70 -7.88
CA ARG A 457 -39.69 -12.36 -9.08
C ARG A 457 -38.74 -11.44 -9.83
N PHE A 458 -39.12 -10.19 -10.02
CA PHE A 458 -38.26 -9.18 -10.67
C PHE A 458 -36.98 -8.93 -9.90
N ASP A 459 -37.04 -8.77 -8.57
CA ASP A 459 -35.84 -8.63 -7.72
C ASP A 459 -34.92 -9.85 -7.81
N ARG A 460 -35.48 -11.06 -7.90
CA ARG A 460 -34.69 -12.28 -8.07
C ARG A 460 -34.01 -12.35 -9.44
N LEU A 461 -34.68 -11.93 -10.52
CA LEU A 461 -34.09 -11.84 -11.85
C LEU A 461 -32.95 -10.81 -11.90
N LEU A 462 -33.15 -9.64 -11.27
CA LEU A 462 -32.11 -8.63 -11.14
C LEU A 462 -30.91 -9.12 -10.32
N PHE A 463 -31.15 -9.88 -9.26
CA PHE A 463 -30.10 -10.54 -8.48
C PHE A 463 -29.28 -11.50 -9.34
N GLN A 464 -29.96 -12.38 -10.10
CA GLN A 464 -29.26 -13.33 -10.98
C GLN A 464 -28.42 -12.61 -12.04
N GLY A 465 -28.98 -11.58 -12.69
CA GLY A 465 -28.25 -10.74 -13.66
C GLY A 465 -27.03 -10.09 -13.04
N TYR A 466 -27.18 -9.48 -11.84
CA TYR A 466 -26.09 -8.85 -11.10
C TYR A 466 -24.98 -9.86 -10.73
N ALA A 467 -25.36 -11.05 -10.24
CA ALA A 467 -24.42 -12.10 -9.87
C ALA A 467 -23.64 -12.65 -11.09
N VAL A 468 -24.30 -12.80 -12.24
CA VAL A 468 -23.67 -13.23 -13.49
C VAL A 468 -22.65 -12.19 -13.97
N VAL A 469 -23.02 -10.90 -14.01
CA VAL A 469 -22.13 -9.82 -14.45
C VAL A 469 -20.92 -9.70 -13.52
N LEU A 470 -21.14 -9.78 -12.19
CA LEU A 470 -20.06 -9.77 -11.21
C LEU A 470 -19.12 -10.97 -11.38
N GLY A 471 -19.69 -12.18 -11.62
CA GLY A 471 -18.91 -13.40 -11.86
C GLY A 471 -18.07 -13.31 -13.15
N LEU A 472 -18.66 -12.84 -14.24
CA LEU A 472 -17.92 -12.59 -15.49
C LEU A 472 -16.80 -11.58 -15.31
N TYR A 473 -17.06 -10.50 -14.59
CA TYR A 473 -16.04 -9.50 -14.28
C TYR A 473 -14.89 -10.09 -13.44
N ALA A 474 -15.20 -10.90 -12.43
CA ALA A 474 -14.16 -11.57 -11.63
C ALA A 474 -13.31 -12.52 -12.48
N VAL A 475 -13.92 -13.31 -13.39
CA VAL A 475 -13.19 -14.20 -14.30
C VAL A 475 -12.30 -13.41 -15.26
N THR A 476 -12.79 -12.32 -15.87
CA THR A 476 -11.99 -11.49 -16.78
C THR A 476 -10.80 -10.86 -16.05
N LEU A 477 -11.00 -10.36 -14.83
CA LEU A 477 -9.93 -9.78 -14.03
C LEU A 477 -8.86 -10.82 -13.66
N CYS A 478 -9.26 -11.99 -13.18
CA CYS A 478 -8.35 -13.10 -12.86
C CYS A 478 -7.57 -13.56 -14.09
N SER A 479 -8.21 -13.61 -15.27
CA SER A 479 -7.55 -13.99 -16.53
C SER A 479 -6.51 -12.94 -16.96
N LEU A 480 -6.81 -11.65 -16.82
CA LEU A 480 -5.86 -10.58 -17.11
C LEU A 480 -4.64 -10.66 -16.17
N TRP A 481 -4.84 -10.79 -14.86
CA TRP A 481 -3.72 -10.95 -13.92
C TRP A 481 -2.90 -12.21 -14.19
N ALA A 482 -3.55 -13.33 -14.53
CA ALA A 482 -2.85 -14.56 -14.85
C ALA A 482 -2.00 -14.46 -16.14
N LEU A 483 -2.43 -13.69 -17.13
CA LEU A 483 -1.66 -13.41 -18.34
C LEU A 483 -0.41 -12.59 -18.03
N TRP A 484 -0.57 -11.51 -17.24
CA TRP A 484 0.55 -10.63 -16.86
C TRP A 484 1.53 -11.30 -15.88
N ALA A 485 1.07 -12.16 -14.99
CA ALA A 485 1.94 -12.92 -14.09
C ALA A 485 2.82 -13.96 -14.81
N ARG A 486 2.50 -14.29 -16.07
CA ARG A 486 3.25 -15.25 -16.90
C ARG A 486 4.20 -14.58 -17.90
N SER A 487 3.96 -13.33 -18.26
CA SER A 487 4.85 -12.56 -19.14
C SER A 487 6.02 -11.97 -18.36
#